data_6c59cd0aa6c57dfcd3db69ef6cfce61d
#
_entry.id   6c59cd0aa6c57dfcd3db69ef6cfce61d
#
_cell.length_a   1.000
_cell.length_b   1.000
_cell.length_c   1.000
_cell.angle_alpha   90.00
_cell.angle_beta   90.00
_cell.angle_gamma   90.00
#
_symmetry.space_group_name_H-M   'P 1'
#
loop_
_entity.id
_entity.type
_entity.pdbx_description
1 polymer ?
#
loop_
_entity_poly.entity_id
_entity_poly.type
_entity_poly.pdbx_seq_one_letter_code
_entity_poly.pdbx_strand_id
1 'polypeptide(L)'
;MNPSRDEEASLTETARYGVPIQPASAPSTDDVSLTETARYGVPIQPASPPRAPPPARPESPRKREPVRVGETDSLLREPVVFNPDEFTRHAAFLGGPGSGKTTLALNVIEQLALQGVPSILVDRKGDLAGYASDAFWTATVGDPRRAMRQTALRDRLDVALFTPGHPGGRPLAIPIVPDGLDALPDFDRQQATRHAAEALAGMLDYRQSPKDKSCRTLLAQAIDQYVQLTRESVSLERLVKFIGDKDPRLVNAVGRLDVKLFDKLADDLDRLRLDAKMLLDSGAEKLDMDLLLGRGAHATAGRTRLSIVSTKFLGDNNNVLFWVSQLLIEVTRWLSRNPSPTLQAAILFDEADLYLPATRQPSTKQPMENLIKRARSGGLGLMLATQSPGDFDYKCRDNIRAWFIGRVKEKVSLDKMKPMLSEARVDPAKIPGQATGEFHVARDGRVDRVKAEPSALATEQLSDDELLRLAARTRDSGHLSS
;
A
#
# COMPACT_ATOMS: atom_id res chain seq x y z
N MET A 1 44.82 48.46 -6.33
CA MET A 1 44.78 49.08 -7.65
C MET A 1 43.48 48.71 -8.30
N ASN A 2 42.53 49.62 -8.18
CA ASN A 2 41.33 49.77 -9.05
C ASN A 2 41.84 50.53 -10.30
N PRO A 3 41.24 50.58 -11.45
CA PRO A 3 39.84 50.99 -11.66
C PRO A 3 39.11 50.22 -12.76
N SER A 4 37.80 50.13 -12.72
CA SER A 4 36.72 51.07 -13.09
C SER A 4 36.18 50.94 -14.51
N ARG A 5 34.80 50.94 -14.50
CA ARG A 5 33.83 51.60 -15.40
C ARG A 5 33.28 50.77 -16.57
N ASP A 6 32.09 50.60 -16.53
CA ASP A 6 30.82 51.31 -16.92
C ASP A 6 30.38 50.98 -18.35
N GLU A 7 29.14 50.67 -18.46
CA GLU A 7 28.06 51.19 -19.32
C GLU A 7 26.97 50.14 -19.48
N GLU A 8 25.87 50.29 -18.86
CA GLU A 8 24.62 50.99 -19.19
C GLU A 8 23.99 50.64 -20.52
N ALA A 9 22.75 50.19 -20.35
CA ALA A 9 21.56 50.53 -21.11
C ALA A 9 21.25 49.82 -22.43
N SER A 10 20.15 49.14 -22.53
CA SER A 10 18.99 49.70 -23.21
C SER A 10 17.82 48.71 -23.25
N LEU A 11 16.70 49.22 -22.78
CA LEU A 11 15.32 48.76 -22.97
C LEU A 11 14.88 48.77 -24.46
N THR A 12 13.85 48.03 -24.67
CA THR A 12 12.83 48.07 -25.77
C THR A 12 12.83 46.75 -26.56
N GLU A 13 11.78 46.10 -26.95
CA GLU A 13 10.38 46.53 -27.12
C GLU A 13 9.51 45.28 -27.37
N THR A 14 8.32 45.31 -26.87
CA THR A 14 7.20 44.40 -27.16
C THR A 14 6.87 44.39 -28.65
N ALA A 15 6.66 43.20 -29.22
CA ALA A 15 5.93 43.07 -30.50
C ALA A 15 4.75 42.11 -30.32
N ARG A 16 3.60 42.70 -30.26
CA ARG A 16 2.27 42.08 -30.46
C ARG A 16 2.15 41.66 -31.92
N TYR A 17 1.75 40.42 -32.17
CA TYR A 17 1.15 40.04 -33.45
C TYR A 17 -0.28 39.60 -33.21
N GLY A 18 -1.20 40.50 -33.55
CA GLY A 18 -2.60 40.20 -33.76
C GLY A 18 -2.80 39.70 -35.20
N VAL A 19 -3.51 38.60 -35.36
CA VAL A 19 -3.98 38.08 -36.63
C VAL A 19 -5.42 38.58 -36.84
N PRO A 20 -5.77 39.19 -37.97
CA PRO A 20 -7.12 39.65 -38.23
C PRO A 20 -8.04 38.50 -38.65
N ILE A 21 -9.21 38.41 -38.01
CA ILE A 21 -10.31 37.54 -38.40
C ILE A 21 -11.07 38.21 -39.56
N GLN A 22 -11.14 37.56 -40.71
CA GLN A 22 -12.04 37.93 -41.80
C GLN A 22 -13.44 37.38 -41.53
N PRO A 23 -14.51 38.14 -41.82
CA PRO A 23 -15.88 37.66 -41.73
C PRO A 23 -16.27 36.85 -42.98
N ALA A 24 -16.96 35.73 -42.76
CA ALA A 24 -17.53 34.91 -43.79
C ALA A 24 -18.73 35.60 -44.43
N SER A 25 -18.75 35.64 -45.77
CA SER A 25 -19.81 36.14 -46.62
C SER A 25 -21.02 35.21 -46.65
N ALA A 26 -22.21 35.80 -46.61
CA ALA A 26 -23.49 35.14 -46.78
C ALA A 26 -23.70 34.68 -48.25
N PRO A 27 -24.41 33.57 -48.51
CA PRO A 27 -24.83 33.23 -49.86
C PRO A 27 -26.14 33.91 -50.24
N SER A 28 -26.19 34.34 -51.49
CA SER A 28 -27.30 35.01 -52.20
C SER A 28 -28.50 34.10 -52.44
N THR A 29 -29.66 34.69 -52.31
CA THR A 29 -30.94 34.21 -52.79
C THR A 29 -31.03 34.30 -54.32
N ASP A 30 -31.61 33.27 -54.96
CA ASP A 30 -32.58 33.25 -56.06
C ASP A 30 -32.74 31.80 -56.54
N ASP A 31 -33.89 31.20 -56.42
CA ASP A 31 -34.95 31.12 -57.36
C ASP A 31 -36.19 30.41 -56.82
N VAL A 32 -37.30 31.06 -57.12
CA VAL A 32 -38.64 30.64 -56.74
C VAL A 32 -39.22 29.71 -57.82
N SER A 33 -39.80 28.57 -57.39
CA SER A 33 -40.90 27.97 -58.17
C SER A 33 -41.95 27.40 -57.25
N LEU A 34 -43.12 28.01 -57.32
CA LEU A 34 -44.36 27.61 -56.70
C LEU A 34 -44.94 26.34 -57.35
N THR A 35 -45.39 25.39 -56.53
CA THR A 35 -46.75 24.80 -56.50
C THR A 35 -46.70 23.54 -55.65
N GLU A 36 -47.44 23.39 -54.63
CA GLU A 36 -48.75 22.79 -54.47
C GLU A 36 -49.08 22.53 -52.99
N THR A 37 -50.20 22.93 -52.58
CA THR A 37 -50.88 22.74 -51.34
C THR A 37 -51.12 21.27 -51.04
N ALA A 38 -50.74 20.80 -49.84
CA ALA A 38 -51.42 19.71 -49.15
C ALA A 38 -51.16 19.68 -47.62
N ARG A 39 -52.22 20.01 -46.90
CA ARG A 39 -52.70 19.36 -45.66
C ARG A 39 -51.76 19.16 -44.45
N TYR A 40 -52.08 19.82 -43.37
CA TYR A 40 -51.81 19.66 -41.99
C TYR A 40 -51.32 18.26 -41.60
N GLY A 41 -50.07 18.21 -41.17
CA GLY A 41 -49.45 17.12 -40.37
C GLY A 41 -48.36 17.73 -39.54
N VAL A 42 -48.66 18.10 -38.31
CA VAL A 42 -47.62 18.48 -37.31
C VAL A 42 -46.76 17.25 -37.06
N PRO A 43 -45.42 17.31 -37.25
CA PRO A 43 -44.57 16.20 -36.88
C PRO A 43 -44.60 16.04 -35.35
N ILE A 44 -45.14 14.93 -34.87
CA ILE A 44 -45.01 14.54 -33.46
C ILE A 44 -43.53 14.24 -33.23
N GLN A 45 -42.81 15.17 -32.57
CA GLN A 45 -41.48 14.86 -32.05
C GLN A 45 -41.62 13.68 -31.10
N PRO A 46 -40.79 12.61 -31.23
CA PRO A 46 -40.77 11.54 -30.26
C PRO A 46 -40.39 12.13 -28.89
N ALA A 47 -41.19 11.81 -27.88
CA ALA A 47 -40.93 12.23 -26.50
C ALA A 47 -39.51 11.88 -26.12
N SER A 48 -38.73 12.86 -25.66
CA SER A 48 -37.39 12.63 -25.13
C SER A 48 -37.47 11.59 -24.04
N PRO A 49 -36.56 10.60 -24.02
CA PRO A 49 -36.55 9.63 -22.96
C PRO A 49 -36.45 10.32 -21.58
N PRO A 50 -37.10 9.81 -20.54
CA PRO A 50 -37.07 10.42 -19.23
C PRO A 50 -35.60 10.61 -18.79
N ARG A 51 -35.28 11.85 -18.44
CA ARG A 51 -33.96 12.25 -17.97
C ARG A 51 -33.62 11.36 -16.76
N ALA A 52 -32.52 10.62 -16.86
CA ALA A 52 -32.01 9.84 -15.71
C ALA A 52 -31.98 10.74 -14.47
N PRO A 53 -32.40 10.25 -13.30
CA PRO A 53 -32.30 11.01 -12.06
C PRO A 53 -30.86 11.52 -11.89
N PRO A 54 -30.66 12.77 -11.44
CA PRO A 54 -29.33 13.30 -11.21
C PRO A 54 -28.61 12.36 -10.26
N PRO A 55 -27.29 12.09 -10.47
CA PRO A 55 -26.53 11.26 -9.55
C PRO A 55 -26.73 11.81 -8.13
N ALA A 56 -27.03 10.90 -7.19
CA ALA A 56 -27.21 11.25 -5.80
C ALA A 56 -26.05 12.15 -5.39
N ARG A 57 -26.35 13.33 -4.81
CA ARG A 57 -25.32 14.19 -4.24
C ARG A 57 -24.47 13.33 -3.33
N PRO A 58 -23.12 13.37 -3.43
CA PRO A 58 -22.28 12.67 -2.48
C PRO A 58 -22.72 13.15 -1.08
N GLU A 59 -23.12 12.20 -0.23
CA GLU A 59 -23.44 12.50 1.16
C GLU A 59 -22.26 13.28 1.73
N SER A 60 -22.55 14.39 2.40
CA SER A 60 -21.52 15.15 3.11
C SER A 60 -20.76 14.19 4.01
N PRO A 61 -19.41 14.19 3.99
CA PRO A 61 -18.64 13.22 4.73
C PRO A 61 -19.08 13.24 6.21
N ARG A 62 -19.63 12.11 6.68
CA ARG A 62 -20.02 11.97 8.10
C ARG A 62 -18.80 12.29 8.94
N LYS A 63 -18.92 13.21 9.88
CA LYS A 63 -17.84 13.57 10.80
C LYS A 63 -17.42 12.31 11.54
N ARG A 64 -16.19 11.84 11.30
CA ARG A 64 -15.65 10.64 11.94
C ARG A 64 -15.36 10.91 13.41
N GLU A 65 -15.59 9.90 14.26
CA GLU A 65 -15.27 9.97 15.67
C GLU A 65 -13.75 9.93 15.89
N PRO A 66 -13.23 10.69 16.90
CA PRO A 66 -11.82 10.61 17.23
C PRO A 66 -11.40 9.20 17.68
N VAL A 67 -10.24 8.75 17.23
CA VAL A 67 -9.60 7.49 17.63
C VAL A 67 -8.92 7.69 18.97
N ARG A 68 -9.36 6.99 19.99
CA ARG A 68 -8.78 7.03 21.33
C ARG A 68 -7.64 6.03 21.46
N VAL A 69 -6.44 6.52 21.77
CA VAL A 69 -5.26 5.66 21.94
C VAL A 69 -4.94 5.33 23.39
N GLY A 70 -5.49 6.10 24.33
CA GLY A 70 -5.29 5.90 25.75
C GLY A 70 -5.59 7.14 26.59
N GLU A 71 -5.01 7.19 27.77
CA GLU A 71 -5.12 8.30 28.72
C GLU A 71 -3.71 8.78 29.12
N THR A 72 -3.58 10.08 29.37
CA THR A 72 -2.32 10.64 29.89
C THR A 72 -2.01 10.09 31.27
N ASP A 73 -0.71 10.01 31.60
CA ASP A 73 -0.20 9.64 32.94
C ASP A 73 -0.28 10.83 33.92
N SER A 74 -1.22 11.75 33.70
CA SER A 74 -1.48 12.89 34.58
C SER A 74 -2.54 12.54 35.62
N LEU A 75 -2.64 13.36 36.69
CA LEU A 75 -3.69 13.18 37.70
C LEU A 75 -5.11 13.24 37.12
N LEU A 76 -5.29 14.01 36.03
CA LEU A 76 -6.59 14.20 35.37
C LEU A 76 -6.92 13.06 34.37
N ARG A 77 -5.94 12.22 33.99
CA ARG A 77 -6.13 11.11 33.03
C ARG A 77 -6.89 11.53 31.77
N GLU A 78 -6.42 12.59 31.14
CA GLU A 78 -7.07 13.11 29.93
C GLU A 78 -6.98 12.10 28.77
N PRO A 79 -8.07 11.93 27.99
CA PRO A 79 -8.05 11.04 26.84
C PRO A 79 -7.14 11.60 25.76
N VAL A 80 -6.25 10.73 25.24
CA VAL A 80 -5.40 11.05 24.08
C VAL A 80 -6.08 10.50 22.84
N VAL A 81 -6.48 11.41 21.96
CA VAL A 81 -7.25 11.10 20.76
C VAL A 81 -6.60 11.64 19.49
N PHE A 82 -6.88 10.99 18.37
CA PHE A 82 -6.46 11.37 17.04
C PHE A 82 -7.67 11.53 16.13
N ASN A 83 -7.67 12.53 15.26
CA ASN A 83 -8.60 12.52 14.15
C ASN A 83 -8.20 11.38 13.20
N PRO A 84 -9.13 10.55 12.68
CA PRO A 84 -8.81 9.49 11.74
C PRO A 84 -7.95 9.95 10.55
N ASP A 85 -8.20 11.13 10.01
CA ASP A 85 -7.44 11.66 8.86
C ASP A 85 -5.99 12.03 9.20
N GLU A 86 -5.63 12.13 10.50
CA GLU A 86 -4.23 12.32 10.90
C GLU A 86 -3.37 11.10 10.52
N PHE A 87 -3.96 9.91 10.49
CA PHE A 87 -3.25 8.69 10.10
C PHE A 87 -2.87 8.64 8.62
N THR A 88 -3.39 9.51 7.76
CA THR A 88 -2.88 9.67 6.39
C THR A 88 -1.41 10.11 6.38
N ARG A 89 -0.92 10.69 7.47
CA ARG A 89 0.48 11.08 7.68
C ARG A 89 1.25 10.03 8.50
N HIS A 90 0.79 8.81 8.48
CA HIS A 90 1.40 7.60 9.03
C HIS A 90 1.64 7.58 10.53
N ALA A 91 1.82 6.37 11.05
CA ALA A 91 2.13 6.13 12.46
C ALA A 91 3.21 5.05 12.60
N ALA A 92 4.11 5.20 13.57
CA ALA A 92 5.09 4.19 13.92
C ALA A 92 4.92 3.75 15.39
N PHE A 93 4.94 2.44 15.60
CA PHE A 93 4.80 1.79 16.90
C PHE A 93 6.09 1.08 17.25
N LEU A 94 6.90 1.70 18.09
CA LEU A 94 8.25 1.24 18.45
C LEU A 94 8.26 0.67 19.84
N GLY A 95 8.94 -0.46 20.04
CA GLY A 95 9.08 -1.04 21.37
C GLY A 95 9.51 -2.50 21.32
N GLY A 96 10.27 -2.93 22.29
CA GLY A 96 10.69 -4.31 22.42
C GLY A 96 9.53 -5.30 22.64
N PRO A 97 9.82 -6.61 22.69
CA PRO A 97 8.83 -7.63 22.99
C PRO A 97 8.05 -7.33 24.28
N GLY A 98 6.73 -7.55 24.27
CA GLY A 98 5.86 -7.33 25.43
C GLY A 98 5.68 -5.86 25.82
N SER A 99 6.01 -4.88 24.97
CA SER A 99 5.75 -3.46 25.25
C SER A 99 4.27 -3.05 25.04
N GLY A 100 3.47 -3.86 24.34
CA GLY A 100 2.07 -3.56 24.01
C GLY A 100 1.86 -2.86 22.68
N LYS A 101 2.92 -2.70 21.84
CA LYS A 101 2.85 -1.98 20.55
C LYS A 101 1.81 -2.55 19.57
N THR A 102 1.78 -3.87 19.39
CA THR A 102 0.82 -4.54 18.48
C THR A 102 -0.60 -4.36 18.99
N THR A 103 -0.83 -4.52 20.29
CA THR A 103 -2.12 -4.27 20.95
C THR A 103 -2.61 -2.83 20.74
N LEU A 104 -1.71 -1.84 20.84
CA LEU A 104 -2.06 -0.44 20.59
C LEU A 104 -2.35 -0.18 19.10
N ALA A 105 -1.55 -0.73 18.19
CA ALA A 105 -1.78 -0.59 16.75
C ALA A 105 -3.14 -1.20 16.35
N LEU A 106 -3.46 -2.39 16.88
CA LEU A 106 -4.76 -3.03 16.66
C LEU A 106 -5.92 -2.22 17.25
N ASN A 107 -5.76 -1.60 18.43
CA ASN A 107 -6.77 -0.69 18.98
C ASN A 107 -7.12 0.45 18.01
N VAL A 108 -6.12 1.01 17.33
CA VAL A 108 -6.33 2.04 16.30
C VAL A 108 -7.06 1.46 15.09
N ILE A 109 -6.62 0.31 14.57
CA ILE A 109 -7.25 -0.39 13.43
C ILE A 109 -8.72 -0.72 13.72
N GLU A 110 -9.02 -1.26 14.90
CA GLU A 110 -10.38 -1.60 15.31
C GLU A 110 -11.33 -0.39 15.27
N GLN A 111 -10.88 0.75 15.81
CA GLN A 111 -11.67 1.98 15.81
C GLN A 111 -11.84 2.56 14.41
N LEU A 112 -10.83 2.48 13.55
CA LEU A 112 -10.93 2.87 12.14
C LEU A 112 -11.90 1.97 11.38
N ALA A 113 -11.85 0.67 11.61
CA ALA A 113 -12.75 -0.30 10.98
C ALA A 113 -14.21 -0.06 11.37
N LEU A 114 -14.50 0.27 12.64
CA LEU A 114 -15.84 0.66 13.10
C LEU A 114 -16.38 1.92 12.40
N GLN A 115 -15.49 2.73 11.82
CA GLN A 115 -15.83 3.95 11.08
C GLN A 115 -15.81 3.75 9.56
N GLY A 116 -15.77 2.49 9.09
CA GLY A 116 -15.83 2.16 7.68
C GLY A 116 -14.49 2.31 6.94
N VAL A 117 -13.35 2.35 7.65
CA VAL A 117 -12.01 2.37 7.05
C VAL A 117 -11.48 0.94 6.95
N PRO A 118 -11.44 0.32 5.76
CA PRO A 118 -10.90 -1.01 5.57
C PRO A 118 -9.41 -1.03 5.85
N SER A 119 -8.92 -2.17 6.35
CA SER A 119 -7.53 -2.28 6.76
C SER A 119 -6.90 -3.60 6.32
N ILE A 120 -5.59 -3.55 6.01
CA ILE A 120 -4.78 -4.71 5.67
C ILE A 120 -3.74 -4.89 6.78
N LEU A 121 -3.67 -6.08 7.37
CA LEU A 121 -2.66 -6.46 8.35
C LEU A 121 -1.67 -7.41 7.69
N VAL A 122 -0.41 -7.00 7.56
CA VAL A 122 0.68 -7.87 7.09
C VAL A 122 1.29 -8.54 8.32
N ASP A 123 0.90 -9.79 8.52
CA ASP A 123 1.18 -10.59 9.70
C ASP A 123 2.29 -11.61 9.41
N ARG A 124 3.41 -11.46 10.10
CA ARG A 124 4.53 -12.39 9.93
C ARG A 124 4.48 -13.58 10.87
N LYS A 125 3.91 -13.40 12.05
CA LYS A 125 3.93 -14.40 13.13
C LYS A 125 2.70 -15.27 13.18
N GLY A 126 1.60 -14.82 12.60
CA GLY A 126 0.30 -15.47 12.69
C GLY A 126 -0.44 -15.15 13.99
N ASP A 127 -0.07 -14.07 14.70
CA ASP A 127 -0.70 -13.65 15.95
C ASP A 127 -1.83 -12.61 15.76
N LEU A 128 -2.01 -12.11 14.54
CA LEU A 128 -3.11 -11.20 14.18
C LEU A 128 -4.35 -11.94 13.63
N ALA A 129 -4.22 -13.21 13.32
CA ALA A 129 -5.28 -14.01 12.69
C ALA A 129 -6.48 -14.32 13.62
N GLY A 130 -6.38 -14.00 14.89
CA GLY A 130 -7.44 -14.24 15.87
C GLY A 130 -8.79 -13.63 15.51
N TYR A 131 -8.85 -12.55 14.74
CA TYR A 131 -10.11 -11.98 14.23
C TYR A 131 -10.91 -12.94 13.34
N ALA A 132 -10.27 -13.93 12.71
CA ALA A 132 -10.94 -14.96 11.93
C ALA A 132 -11.46 -16.12 12.79
N SER A 133 -11.15 -16.17 14.09
CA SER A 133 -11.53 -17.25 15.01
C SER A 133 -12.86 -16.96 15.73
N ASP A 134 -13.74 -17.94 15.77
CA ASP A 134 -14.97 -17.86 16.57
C ASP A 134 -14.67 -17.68 18.06
N ALA A 135 -13.56 -18.24 18.54
CA ALA A 135 -13.13 -18.12 19.93
C ALA A 135 -12.94 -16.65 20.34
N PHE A 136 -12.42 -15.81 19.46
CA PHE A 136 -12.33 -14.37 19.73
C PHE A 136 -13.70 -13.73 19.93
N TRP A 137 -14.66 -14.04 19.06
CA TRP A 137 -16.00 -13.43 19.09
C TRP A 137 -16.87 -13.91 20.25
N THR A 138 -16.57 -15.06 20.83
CA THR A 138 -17.30 -15.67 21.95
C THR A 138 -16.58 -15.50 23.29
N ALA A 139 -15.32 -15.06 23.29
CA ALA A 139 -14.56 -14.87 24.51
C ALA A 139 -15.15 -13.76 25.39
N THR A 140 -15.21 -14.03 26.69
CA THR A 140 -15.63 -13.04 27.69
C THR A 140 -14.49 -12.06 27.92
N VAL A 141 -14.74 -10.78 27.69
CA VAL A 141 -13.80 -9.69 27.94
C VAL A 141 -14.19 -8.98 29.23
N GLY A 142 -13.32 -8.99 30.24
CA GLY A 142 -13.62 -8.40 31.56
C GLY A 142 -13.68 -6.86 31.57
N ASP A 143 -13.04 -6.19 30.61
CA ASP A 143 -13.10 -4.74 30.47
C ASP A 143 -14.35 -4.33 29.68
N PRO A 144 -15.26 -3.50 30.24
CA PRO A 144 -16.53 -3.15 29.57
C PRO A 144 -16.34 -2.44 28.23
N ARG A 145 -15.32 -1.57 28.09
CA ARG A 145 -15.08 -0.85 26.82
C ARG A 145 -14.60 -1.81 25.73
N ARG A 146 -13.73 -2.73 26.09
CA ARG A 146 -13.25 -3.78 25.18
C ARG A 146 -14.39 -4.71 24.77
N ALA A 147 -15.25 -5.11 25.71
CA ALA A 147 -16.42 -5.97 25.43
C ALA A 147 -17.40 -5.27 24.47
N MET A 148 -17.70 -3.99 24.70
CA MET A 148 -18.54 -3.20 23.79
C MET A 148 -17.91 -3.11 22.39
N ARG A 149 -16.60 -2.88 22.30
CA ARG A 149 -15.88 -2.83 21.02
C ARG A 149 -15.91 -4.18 20.32
N GLN A 150 -15.65 -5.28 21.01
CA GLN A 150 -15.73 -6.63 20.47
C GLN A 150 -17.12 -6.90 19.86
N THR A 151 -18.19 -6.56 20.58
CA THR A 151 -19.56 -6.70 20.08
C THR A 151 -19.79 -5.85 18.83
N ALA A 152 -19.40 -4.58 18.84
CA ALA A 152 -19.55 -3.69 17.69
C ALA A 152 -18.75 -4.15 16.45
N LEU A 153 -17.54 -4.69 16.67
CA LEU A 153 -16.70 -5.24 15.60
C LEU A 153 -17.32 -6.51 14.99
N ARG A 154 -17.90 -7.40 15.82
CA ARG A 154 -18.57 -8.63 15.36
C ARG A 154 -19.65 -8.35 14.31
N ASP A 155 -20.39 -7.26 14.51
CA ASP A 155 -21.49 -6.90 13.60
C ASP A 155 -21.01 -6.18 12.35
N ARG A 156 -19.85 -5.50 12.43
CA ARG A 156 -19.36 -4.58 11.38
C ARG A 156 -18.15 -5.06 10.61
N LEU A 157 -17.40 -6.05 11.09
CA LEU A 157 -16.26 -6.56 10.36
C LEU A 157 -16.62 -7.63 9.34
N ASP A 158 -15.95 -7.55 8.21
CA ASP A 158 -15.82 -8.60 7.22
C ASP A 158 -14.35 -9.03 7.21
N VAL A 159 -14.04 -10.16 7.84
CA VAL A 159 -12.67 -10.66 8.04
C VAL A 159 -12.27 -11.60 6.92
N ALA A 160 -11.18 -11.31 6.23
CA ALA A 160 -10.57 -12.18 5.24
C ALA A 160 -9.13 -12.53 5.67
N LEU A 161 -8.83 -13.81 5.85
CA LEU A 161 -7.52 -14.31 6.20
C LEU A 161 -6.89 -14.99 4.99
N PHE A 162 -5.78 -14.46 4.52
CA PHE A 162 -5.01 -14.97 3.38
C PHE A 162 -3.72 -15.63 3.85
N THR A 163 -3.37 -16.73 3.19
CA THR A 163 -2.15 -17.53 3.45
C THR A 163 -1.35 -17.72 2.16
N PRO A 164 -0.69 -16.64 1.66
CA PRO A 164 0.13 -16.74 0.45
C PRO A 164 1.15 -17.88 0.56
N GLY A 165 1.34 -18.62 -0.53
CA GLY A 165 2.28 -19.74 -0.59
C GLY A 165 1.73 -21.07 -0.07
N HIS A 166 0.50 -21.15 0.48
CA HIS A 166 -0.03 -22.41 0.98
C HIS A 166 -1.46 -22.72 0.44
N PRO A 167 -1.65 -23.83 -0.32
CA PRO A 167 -2.93 -24.15 -0.96
C PRO A 167 -4.03 -24.61 0.00
N GLY A 168 -3.65 -25.12 1.19
CA GLY A 168 -4.59 -25.63 2.19
C GLY A 168 -5.38 -24.54 2.94
N GLY A 169 -5.03 -23.27 2.75
CA GLY A 169 -5.76 -22.13 3.30
C GLY A 169 -6.46 -21.32 2.23
N ARG A 170 -6.24 -19.98 2.26
CA ARG A 170 -6.70 -19.03 1.24
C ARG A 170 -5.49 -18.41 0.56
N PRO A 171 -4.92 -19.07 -0.44
CA PRO A 171 -3.74 -18.57 -1.13
C PRO A 171 -4.07 -17.29 -1.88
N LEU A 172 -3.09 -16.38 -1.94
CA LEU A 172 -3.18 -15.13 -2.67
C LEU A 172 -2.03 -15.08 -3.67
N ALA A 173 -2.36 -15.27 -4.94
CA ALA A 173 -1.40 -15.28 -6.02
C ALA A 173 -0.91 -13.87 -6.33
N ILE A 174 0.39 -13.73 -6.48
CA ILE A 174 0.97 -12.47 -6.92
C ILE A 174 1.46 -12.59 -8.36
N PRO A 175 1.21 -11.59 -9.19
CA PRO A 175 1.85 -11.52 -10.48
C PRO A 175 3.34 -11.29 -10.29
N ILE A 176 4.15 -11.93 -11.10
CA ILE A 176 5.61 -11.72 -11.13
C ILE A 176 5.93 -10.27 -11.45
N VAL A 177 5.14 -9.73 -12.36
CA VAL A 177 5.13 -8.32 -12.74
C VAL A 177 3.67 -7.86 -12.70
N PRO A 178 3.36 -6.72 -12.10
CA PRO A 178 1.99 -6.22 -12.03
C PRO A 178 1.34 -6.10 -13.41
N ASP A 179 0.07 -6.47 -13.53
CA ASP A 179 -0.69 -6.33 -14.78
C ASP A 179 -0.95 -4.84 -15.11
N GLY A 180 -1.10 -4.52 -16.40
CA GLY A 180 -1.45 -3.17 -16.87
C GLY A 180 -0.34 -2.13 -16.74
N LEU A 181 0.92 -2.56 -16.72
CA LEU A 181 2.07 -1.64 -16.79
C LEU A 181 2.16 -0.94 -18.15
N ASP A 182 1.65 -1.56 -19.20
CA ASP A 182 1.57 -1.00 -20.56
C ASP A 182 0.72 0.28 -20.64
N ALA A 183 -0.25 0.43 -19.73
CA ALA A 183 -1.10 1.61 -19.65
C ALA A 183 -0.48 2.76 -18.82
N LEU A 184 0.67 2.55 -18.17
CA LEU A 184 1.34 3.58 -17.39
C LEU A 184 2.15 4.52 -18.28
N PRO A 185 2.34 5.80 -17.88
CA PRO A 185 3.35 6.68 -18.45
C PRO A 185 4.73 6.02 -18.40
N ASP A 186 5.58 6.30 -19.39
CA ASP A 186 6.90 5.66 -19.54
C ASP A 186 7.74 5.68 -18.27
N PHE A 187 7.79 6.81 -17.57
CA PHE A 187 8.55 6.94 -16.34
C PHE A 187 8.02 5.99 -15.24
N ASP A 188 6.72 5.96 -15.03
CA ASP A 188 6.09 5.13 -13.99
C ASP A 188 6.19 3.63 -14.34
N ARG A 189 6.06 3.28 -15.62
CA ARG A 189 6.28 1.92 -16.12
C ARG A 189 7.71 1.46 -15.87
N GLN A 190 8.72 2.28 -16.23
CA GLN A 190 10.12 1.95 -16.01
C GLN A 190 10.47 1.82 -14.52
N GLN A 191 9.87 2.62 -13.65
CA GLN A 191 10.03 2.44 -12.20
C GLN A 191 9.42 1.11 -11.73
N ALA A 192 8.21 0.81 -12.14
CA ALA A 192 7.52 -0.42 -11.74
C ALA A 192 8.25 -1.67 -12.25
N THR A 193 8.71 -1.68 -13.50
CA THR A 193 9.50 -2.80 -14.07
C THR A 193 10.84 -2.98 -13.36
N ARG A 194 11.50 -1.88 -12.97
CA ARG A 194 12.73 -1.93 -12.17
C ARG A 194 12.48 -2.52 -10.79
N HIS A 195 11.42 -2.11 -10.11
CA HIS A 195 11.06 -2.67 -8.80
C HIS A 195 10.71 -4.16 -8.88
N ALA A 196 9.99 -4.59 -9.93
CA ALA A 196 9.71 -5.99 -10.17
C ALA A 196 11.00 -6.79 -10.43
N ALA A 197 11.92 -6.25 -11.21
CA ALA A 197 13.22 -6.87 -11.45
C ALA A 197 14.07 -6.98 -10.18
N GLU A 198 14.08 -5.96 -9.33
CA GLU A 198 14.79 -6.01 -8.03
C GLU A 198 14.15 -7.04 -7.08
N ALA A 199 12.83 -7.17 -7.09
CA ALA A 199 12.13 -8.18 -6.31
C ALA A 199 12.49 -9.61 -6.75
N LEU A 200 12.45 -9.89 -8.05
CA LEU A 200 12.89 -11.18 -8.61
C LEU A 200 14.39 -11.44 -8.39
N ALA A 201 15.24 -10.43 -8.55
CA ALA A 201 16.66 -10.54 -8.28
C ALA A 201 16.95 -10.89 -6.80
N GLY A 202 16.10 -10.42 -5.89
CA GLY A 202 16.14 -10.79 -4.48
C GLY A 202 15.85 -12.28 -4.25
N MET A 203 14.88 -12.85 -4.97
CA MET A 203 14.58 -14.29 -4.92
C MET A 203 15.72 -15.15 -5.54
N LEU A 204 16.42 -14.60 -6.53
CA LEU A 204 17.60 -15.24 -7.14
C LEU A 204 18.88 -15.07 -6.32
N ASP A 205 18.81 -14.47 -5.12
CA ASP A 205 19.94 -14.12 -4.26
C ASP A 205 21.03 -13.30 -4.96
N TYR A 206 20.66 -12.49 -5.95
CA TYR A 206 21.60 -11.60 -6.63
C TYR A 206 22.08 -10.51 -5.69
N ARG A 207 23.42 -10.43 -5.52
CA ARG A 207 24.09 -9.49 -4.63
C ARG A 207 24.67 -8.29 -5.38
N GLN A 208 25.66 -7.63 -4.79
CA GLN A 208 26.27 -6.42 -5.35
C GLN A 208 27.44 -6.68 -6.31
N SER A 209 27.66 -7.94 -6.73
CA SER A 209 28.72 -8.26 -7.71
C SER A 209 28.45 -7.55 -9.05
N PRO A 210 29.48 -7.22 -9.83
CA PRO A 210 29.29 -6.64 -11.16
C PRO A 210 28.40 -7.51 -12.08
N LYS A 211 28.56 -8.83 -11.99
CA LYS A 211 27.76 -9.80 -12.75
C LYS A 211 26.28 -9.75 -12.36
N ASP A 212 25.98 -9.73 -11.06
CA ASP A 212 24.61 -9.66 -10.56
C ASP A 212 23.95 -8.34 -10.92
N LYS A 213 24.69 -7.22 -10.87
CA LYS A 213 24.20 -5.91 -11.33
C LYS A 213 23.82 -5.95 -12.81
N SER A 214 24.65 -6.59 -13.64
CA SER A 214 24.34 -6.75 -15.07
C SER A 214 23.12 -7.63 -15.29
N CYS A 215 22.97 -8.72 -14.54
CA CYS A 215 21.75 -9.56 -14.59
C CYS A 215 20.49 -8.78 -14.18
N ARG A 216 20.55 -7.94 -13.14
CA ARG A 216 19.43 -7.07 -12.76
C ARG A 216 19.06 -6.08 -13.84
N THR A 217 20.06 -5.46 -14.47
CA THR A 217 19.82 -4.54 -15.60
C THR A 217 19.18 -5.26 -16.77
N LEU A 218 19.68 -6.44 -17.12
CA LEU A 218 19.10 -7.27 -18.17
C LEU A 218 17.66 -7.66 -17.84
N LEU A 219 17.38 -8.09 -16.60
CA LEU A 219 16.05 -8.46 -16.14
C LEU A 219 15.06 -7.30 -16.22
N ALA A 220 15.47 -6.09 -15.75
CA ALA A 220 14.63 -4.90 -15.81
C ALA A 220 14.29 -4.52 -17.27
N GLN A 221 15.27 -4.57 -18.18
CA GLN A 221 15.06 -4.33 -19.61
C GLN A 221 14.19 -5.42 -20.26
N ALA A 222 14.38 -6.69 -19.88
CA ALA A 222 13.56 -7.78 -20.38
C ALA A 222 12.08 -7.61 -20.01
N ILE A 223 11.80 -7.26 -18.76
CA ILE A 223 10.43 -7.01 -18.30
C ILE A 223 9.83 -5.80 -19.04
N ASP A 224 10.55 -4.67 -19.12
CA ASP A 224 10.06 -3.47 -19.80
C ASP A 224 9.77 -3.71 -21.27
N GLN A 225 10.70 -4.33 -22.00
CA GLN A 225 10.51 -4.68 -23.40
C GLN A 225 9.36 -5.67 -23.59
N TYR A 226 9.26 -6.70 -22.77
CA TYR A 226 8.19 -7.69 -22.86
C TYR A 226 6.81 -7.06 -22.69
N VAL A 227 6.64 -6.21 -21.65
CA VAL A 227 5.39 -5.49 -21.38
C VAL A 227 4.98 -4.60 -22.56
N GLN A 228 5.92 -3.86 -23.15
CA GLN A 228 5.65 -2.99 -24.29
C GLN A 228 5.25 -3.77 -25.55
N LEU A 229 5.83 -4.96 -25.75
CA LEU A 229 5.62 -5.73 -26.96
C LEU A 229 4.32 -6.52 -26.97
N THR A 230 3.99 -7.15 -25.84
CA THR A 230 2.91 -8.14 -25.82
C THR A 230 1.61 -7.59 -25.25
N ARG A 231 1.68 -6.57 -24.38
CA ARG A 231 0.54 -6.06 -23.59
C ARG A 231 -0.17 -7.17 -22.80
N GLU A 232 0.50 -8.28 -22.59
CA GLU A 232 0.01 -9.43 -21.84
C GLU A 232 0.63 -9.49 -20.46
N SER A 233 0.01 -10.22 -19.55
CA SER A 233 0.58 -10.51 -18.23
C SER A 233 1.91 -11.26 -18.39
N VAL A 234 2.91 -10.84 -17.62
CA VAL A 234 4.24 -11.46 -17.65
C VAL A 234 4.22 -12.73 -16.79
N SER A 235 4.43 -13.89 -17.40
CA SER A 235 4.71 -15.13 -16.66
C SER A 235 6.21 -15.44 -16.67
N LEU A 236 6.70 -16.19 -15.65
CA LEU A 236 8.11 -16.61 -15.63
C LEU A 236 8.48 -17.42 -16.85
N GLU A 237 7.63 -18.35 -17.28
CA GLU A 237 7.87 -19.19 -18.46
C GLU A 237 8.09 -18.35 -19.72
N ARG A 238 7.23 -17.35 -19.95
CA ARG A 238 7.35 -16.45 -21.09
C ARG A 238 8.57 -15.55 -21.01
N LEU A 239 8.89 -15.09 -19.79
CA LEU A 239 10.08 -14.25 -19.55
C LEU A 239 11.37 -15.05 -19.76
N VAL A 240 11.44 -16.29 -19.27
CA VAL A 240 12.55 -17.24 -19.50
C VAL A 240 12.76 -17.44 -21.00
N LYS A 241 11.68 -17.72 -21.74
CA LYS A 241 11.75 -17.90 -23.18
C LYS A 241 12.23 -16.63 -23.89
N PHE A 242 11.66 -15.46 -23.57
CA PHE A 242 12.04 -14.18 -24.19
C PHE A 242 13.52 -13.84 -24.00
N ILE A 243 14.06 -14.12 -22.80
CA ILE A 243 15.48 -13.90 -22.50
C ILE A 243 16.35 -14.97 -23.15
N GLY A 244 15.97 -16.24 -23.05
CA GLY A 244 16.72 -17.38 -23.58
C GLY A 244 16.82 -17.38 -25.11
N ASP A 245 15.75 -16.98 -25.80
CA ASP A 245 15.73 -16.83 -27.27
C ASP A 245 16.56 -15.62 -27.74
N LYS A 246 17.05 -14.80 -26.82
CA LYS A 246 17.85 -13.59 -27.13
C LYS A 246 17.15 -12.67 -28.12
N ASP A 247 15.90 -12.32 -27.84
CA ASP A 247 15.10 -11.46 -28.75
C ASP A 247 15.94 -10.25 -29.20
N PRO A 248 16.01 -9.96 -30.52
CA PRO A 248 16.86 -8.90 -31.06
C PRO A 248 16.57 -7.53 -30.44
N ARG A 249 15.35 -7.26 -30.03
CA ARG A 249 14.95 -6.00 -29.38
C ARG A 249 15.55 -5.87 -27.99
N LEU A 250 15.54 -6.98 -27.22
CA LEU A 250 16.18 -7.01 -25.92
C LEU A 250 17.70 -6.88 -26.05
N VAL A 251 18.31 -7.59 -26.99
CA VAL A 251 19.76 -7.50 -27.25
C VAL A 251 20.15 -6.06 -27.60
N ASN A 252 19.39 -5.38 -28.44
CA ASN A 252 19.63 -3.98 -28.81
C ASN A 252 19.43 -3.03 -27.61
N ALA A 253 18.40 -3.26 -26.77
CA ALA A 253 18.12 -2.43 -25.61
C ALA A 253 19.21 -2.47 -24.53
N VAL A 254 19.86 -3.62 -24.34
CA VAL A 254 20.93 -3.79 -23.35
C VAL A 254 22.33 -3.49 -23.88
N GLY A 255 22.48 -3.33 -25.18
CA GLY A 255 23.72 -2.90 -25.83
C GLY A 255 24.88 -3.88 -25.66
N ARG A 256 25.94 -3.49 -24.95
CA ARG A 256 27.20 -4.25 -24.84
C ARG A 256 27.24 -5.28 -23.70
N LEU A 257 26.10 -5.69 -23.14
CA LEU A 257 26.11 -6.75 -22.13
C LEU A 257 26.58 -8.09 -22.72
N ASP A 258 27.34 -8.85 -21.92
CA ASP A 258 27.81 -10.18 -22.33
C ASP A 258 26.62 -11.10 -22.61
N VAL A 259 26.60 -11.72 -23.79
CA VAL A 259 25.56 -12.65 -24.25
C VAL A 259 25.39 -13.85 -23.31
N LYS A 260 26.45 -14.27 -22.62
CA LYS A 260 26.39 -15.34 -21.59
C LYS A 260 25.51 -15.00 -20.40
N LEU A 261 25.22 -13.71 -20.16
CA LEU A 261 24.32 -13.31 -19.09
C LEU A 261 22.86 -13.66 -19.39
N PHE A 262 22.47 -13.72 -20.65
CA PHE A 262 21.14 -14.13 -21.07
C PHE A 262 20.87 -15.59 -20.70
N ASP A 263 21.80 -16.48 -21.04
CA ASP A 263 21.70 -17.90 -20.73
C ASP A 263 21.67 -18.10 -19.21
N LYS A 264 22.61 -17.48 -18.49
CA LYS A 264 22.62 -17.52 -17.02
C LYS A 264 21.30 -17.05 -16.40
N LEU A 265 20.78 -15.90 -16.84
CA LEU A 265 19.55 -15.33 -16.27
C LEU A 265 18.33 -16.22 -16.60
N ALA A 266 18.25 -16.76 -17.81
CA ALA A 266 17.20 -17.68 -18.22
C ALA A 266 17.22 -18.96 -17.34
N ASP A 267 18.40 -19.58 -17.14
CA ASP A 267 18.59 -20.76 -16.30
C ASP A 267 18.19 -20.46 -14.82
N ASP A 268 18.61 -19.33 -14.29
CA ASP A 268 18.30 -18.94 -12.91
C ASP A 268 16.78 -18.70 -12.72
N LEU A 269 16.13 -18.05 -13.68
CA LEU A 269 14.67 -17.85 -13.68
C LEU A 269 13.88 -19.14 -13.86
N ASP A 270 14.36 -20.07 -14.71
CA ASP A 270 13.70 -21.37 -14.89
C ASP A 270 13.79 -22.22 -13.62
N ARG A 271 14.93 -22.19 -12.92
CA ARG A 271 15.07 -22.80 -11.59
C ARG A 271 14.09 -22.18 -10.60
N LEU A 272 14.01 -20.84 -10.53
CA LEU A 272 13.06 -20.15 -9.68
C LEU A 272 11.62 -20.55 -9.99
N ARG A 273 11.26 -20.72 -11.26
CA ARG A 273 9.92 -21.16 -11.69
C ARG A 273 9.56 -22.54 -11.10
N LEU A 274 10.53 -23.43 -11.01
CA LEU A 274 10.33 -24.76 -10.41
C LEU A 274 10.24 -24.70 -8.90
N ASP A 275 11.11 -23.92 -8.25
CA ASP A 275 11.21 -23.82 -6.78
C ASP A 275 10.05 -23.01 -6.17
N ALA A 276 9.62 -21.94 -6.83
CA ALA A 276 8.58 -21.03 -6.34
C ALA A 276 7.20 -21.24 -6.97
N LYS A 277 6.94 -22.41 -7.56
CA LYS A 277 5.68 -22.70 -8.25
C LYS A 277 4.44 -22.39 -7.41
N MET A 278 4.45 -22.75 -6.13
CA MET A 278 3.33 -22.54 -5.22
C MET A 278 3.05 -21.05 -4.90
N LEU A 279 4.05 -20.20 -5.05
CA LEU A 279 3.95 -18.76 -4.84
C LEU A 279 3.40 -18.03 -6.07
N LEU A 280 3.79 -18.50 -7.25
CA LEU A 280 3.62 -17.78 -8.53
C LEU A 280 2.47 -18.30 -9.39
N ASP A 281 2.07 -19.57 -9.25
CA ASP A 281 1.08 -20.23 -10.10
C ASP A 281 0.14 -21.09 -9.25
N SER A 282 -0.62 -20.48 -8.38
CA SER A 282 -1.41 -21.24 -7.41
C SER A 282 -2.87 -21.52 -7.83
N GLY A 283 -3.36 -21.02 -8.97
CA GLY A 283 -4.79 -21.05 -9.30
C GLY A 283 -5.65 -20.31 -8.26
N ALA A 284 -5.01 -19.47 -7.46
CA ALA A 284 -5.55 -18.74 -6.32
C ALA A 284 -6.20 -17.43 -6.73
N GLU A 285 -6.87 -16.80 -5.76
CA GLU A 285 -7.29 -15.40 -5.89
C GLU A 285 -6.07 -14.52 -6.22
N LYS A 286 -6.20 -13.66 -7.21
CA LYS A 286 -5.13 -12.73 -7.56
C LYS A 286 -5.02 -11.61 -6.55
N LEU A 287 -3.81 -11.13 -6.31
CA LEU A 287 -3.57 -9.92 -5.52
C LEU A 287 -4.27 -8.74 -6.20
N ASP A 288 -5.30 -8.25 -5.57
CA ASP A 288 -6.09 -7.11 -5.99
C ASP A 288 -6.46 -6.25 -4.79
N MET A 289 -6.31 -4.94 -4.91
CA MET A 289 -6.62 -4.02 -3.82
C MET A 289 -8.11 -3.94 -3.53
N ASP A 290 -9.00 -4.10 -4.50
CA ASP A 290 -10.44 -4.13 -4.27
C ASP A 290 -10.85 -5.39 -3.50
N LEU A 291 -10.22 -6.54 -3.76
CA LEU A 291 -10.34 -7.75 -2.96
C LEU A 291 -9.89 -7.50 -1.51
N LEU A 292 -8.68 -6.96 -1.32
CA LEU A 292 -8.11 -6.73 0.01
C LEU A 292 -8.84 -5.66 0.81
N LEU A 293 -9.42 -4.66 0.16
CA LEU A 293 -10.16 -3.58 0.81
C LEU A 293 -11.67 -3.83 0.86
N GLY A 294 -12.16 -4.96 0.31
CA GLY A 294 -13.58 -5.29 0.26
C GLY A 294 -14.38 -4.25 -0.53
N ARG A 295 -13.93 -3.92 -1.75
CA ARG A 295 -14.56 -2.93 -2.62
C ARG A 295 -15.20 -3.58 -3.85
N GLY A 296 -16.06 -2.85 -4.53
CA GLY A 296 -16.71 -3.32 -5.74
C GLY A 296 -17.45 -4.65 -5.54
N ALA A 297 -17.13 -5.65 -6.33
CA ALA A 297 -17.70 -7.00 -6.23
C ALA A 297 -17.36 -7.75 -4.92
N HIS A 298 -16.33 -7.28 -4.20
CA HIS A 298 -15.90 -7.88 -2.94
C HIS A 298 -16.45 -7.18 -1.69
N ALA A 299 -17.36 -6.23 -1.87
CA ALA A 299 -17.95 -5.48 -0.77
C ALA A 299 -19.04 -6.29 -0.08
N THR A 300 -19.00 -6.36 1.24
CA THR A 300 -20.09 -6.90 2.06
C THR A 300 -20.92 -5.74 2.62
N ALA A 301 -22.21 -5.72 2.32
CA ALA A 301 -23.11 -4.63 2.70
C ALA A 301 -23.09 -4.37 4.21
N GLY A 302 -22.84 -3.12 4.61
CA GLY A 302 -22.81 -2.70 6.02
C GLY A 302 -21.59 -3.16 6.80
N ARG A 303 -20.62 -3.85 6.19
CA ARG A 303 -19.41 -4.33 6.84
C ARG A 303 -18.16 -3.68 6.29
N THR A 304 -17.13 -3.61 7.12
CA THR A 304 -15.81 -3.08 6.78
C THR A 304 -14.81 -4.22 6.68
N ARG A 305 -14.08 -4.30 5.57
CA ARG A 305 -13.08 -5.35 5.34
C ARG A 305 -11.89 -5.17 6.26
N LEU A 306 -11.51 -6.27 6.93
CA LEU A 306 -10.25 -6.46 7.61
C LEU A 306 -9.53 -7.64 6.97
N SER A 307 -8.57 -7.36 6.11
CA SER A 307 -7.75 -8.37 5.45
C SER A 307 -6.50 -8.65 6.27
N ILE A 308 -6.27 -9.89 6.61
CA ILE A 308 -5.08 -10.36 7.32
C ILE A 308 -4.30 -11.22 6.34
N VAL A 309 -3.06 -10.82 6.06
CA VAL A 309 -2.18 -11.56 5.17
C VAL A 309 -1.07 -12.20 6.01
N SER A 310 -1.22 -13.48 6.29
CA SER A 310 -0.21 -14.23 7.02
C SER A 310 0.94 -14.61 6.09
N THR A 311 2.08 -13.93 6.22
CA THR A 311 3.29 -14.21 5.44
C THR A 311 4.09 -15.40 5.99
N LYS A 312 3.58 -16.07 7.02
CA LYS A 312 4.23 -17.20 7.71
C LYS A 312 4.51 -18.38 6.77
N PHE A 313 3.63 -18.60 5.79
CA PHE A 313 3.71 -19.74 4.87
C PHE A 313 4.56 -19.47 3.61
N LEU A 314 5.19 -18.31 3.51
CA LEU A 314 6.09 -17.98 2.40
C LEU A 314 7.48 -18.62 2.54
N GLY A 315 7.75 -19.29 3.65
CA GLY A 315 9.02 -19.96 3.93
C GLY A 315 10.11 -18.97 4.37
N ASP A 316 11.02 -18.62 3.48
CA ASP A 316 12.15 -17.77 3.80
C ASP A 316 11.88 -16.24 3.67
N ASN A 317 12.84 -15.44 4.13
CA ASN A 317 12.75 -14.00 4.07
C ASN A 317 12.73 -13.43 2.65
N ASN A 318 13.37 -14.09 1.67
CA ASN A 318 13.42 -13.60 0.29
C ASN A 318 12.03 -13.67 -0.35
N ASN A 319 11.32 -14.78 -0.12
CA ASN A 319 9.94 -14.95 -0.55
C ASN A 319 8.99 -13.93 0.10
N VAL A 320 9.17 -13.68 1.41
CA VAL A 320 8.40 -12.65 2.13
C VAL A 320 8.66 -11.27 1.55
N LEU A 321 9.92 -10.91 1.35
CA LEU A 321 10.31 -9.61 0.78
C LEU A 321 9.81 -9.45 -0.65
N PHE A 322 9.86 -10.52 -1.45
CA PHE A 322 9.29 -10.52 -2.80
C PHE A 322 7.78 -10.26 -2.76
N TRP A 323 7.04 -11.04 -1.97
CA TRP A 323 5.60 -10.92 -1.86
C TRP A 323 5.17 -9.50 -1.40
N VAL A 324 5.81 -9.00 -0.34
CA VAL A 324 5.51 -7.65 0.18
C VAL A 324 5.91 -6.58 -0.82
N SER A 325 6.99 -6.75 -1.58
CA SER A 325 7.37 -5.80 -2.65
C SER A 325 6.28 -5.69 -3.72
N GLN A 326 5.70 -6.82 -4.14
CA GLN A 326 4.58 -6.83 -5.09
C GLN A 326 3.33 -6.15 -4.51
N LEU A 327 3.01 -6.41 -3.24
CA LEU A 327 1.94 -5.70 -2.55
C LEU A 327 2.16 -4.18 -2.57
N LEU A 328 3.36 -3.70 -2.25
CA LEU A 328 3.69 -2.27 -2.24
C LEU A 328 3.56 -1.63 -3.63
N ILE A 329 3.93 -2.34 -4.69
CA ILE A 329 3.76 -1.91 -6.08
C ILE A 329 2.26 -1.79 -6.40
N GLU A 330 1.47 -2.81 -6.05
CA GLU A 330 0.03 -2.81 -6.30
C GLU A 330 -0.71 -1.72 -5.53
N VAL A 331 -0.36 -1.52 -4.25
CA VAL A 331 -0.86 -0.40 -3.44
C VAL A 331 -0.54 0.94 -4.09
N THR A 332 0.68 1.13 -4.58
CA THR A 332 1.09 2.39 -5.24
C THR A 332 0.28 2.65 -6.50
N ARG A 333 0.04 1.62 -7.32
CA ARG A 333 -0.82 1.70 -8.51
C ARG A 333 -2.26 2.04 -8.16
N TRP A 334 -2.81 1.36 -7.15
CA TRP A 334 -4.16 1.60 -6.69
C TRP A 334 -4.34 3.05 -6.20
N LEU A 335 -3.39 3.59 -5.44
CA LEU A 335 -3.41 4.99 -4.97
C LEU A 335 -3.42 6.00 -6.12
N SER A 336 -2.66 5.74 -7.18
CA SER A 336 -2.63 6.62 -8.36
C SER A 336 -3.98 6.72 -9.06
N ARG A 337 -4.80 5.66 -8.98
CA ARG A 337 -6.14 5.60 -9.57
C ARG A 337 -7.24 6.06 -8.61
N ASN A 338 -6.98 6.07 -7.31
CA ASN A 338 -7.95 6.35 -6.25
C ASN A 338 -7.45 7.44 -5.29
N PRO A 339 -7.18 8.67 -5.74
CA PRO A 339 -6.76 9.75 -4.85
C PRO A 339 -7.88 10.12 -3.88
N SER A 340 -7.53 10.39 -2.62
CA SER A 340 -8.49 10.81 -1.59
C SER A 340 -7.86 11.79 -0.61
N PRO A 341 -8.52 12.90 -0.26
CA PRO A 341 -8.04 13.83 0.76
C PRO A 341 -8.26 13.32 2.19
N THR A 342 -9.14 12.31 2.38
CA THR A 342 -9.46 11.72 3.67
C THR A 342 -8.97 10.30 3.76
N LEU A 343 -8.79 9.77 4.96
CA LEU A 343 -8.35 8.38 5.19
C LEU A 343 -9.36 7.40 4.58
N GLN A 344 -8.96 6.64 3.58
CA GLN A 344 -9.81 5.66 2.91
C GLN A 344 -9.41 4.20 3.12
N ALA A 345 -8.19 3.98 3.61
CA ALA A 345 -7.68 2.66 3.96
C ALA A 345 -6.48 2.77 4.91
N ALA A 346 -6.18 1.70 5.64
CA ALA A 346 -4.97 1.61 6.46
C ALA A 346 -4.23 0.28 6.19
N ILE A 347 -2.90 0.29 6.30
CA ILE A 347 -2.08 -0.93 6.24
C ILE A 347 -1.18 -0.96 7.47
N LEU A 348 -1.27 -2.04 8.24
CA LEU A 348 -0.36 -2.33 9.34
C LEU A 348 0.69 -3.34 8.88
N PHE A 349 1.96 -2.93 8.96
CA PHE A 349 3.10 -3.82 8.80
C PHE A 349 3.64 -4.20 10.18
N ASP A 350 3.42 -5.45 10.60
CA ASP A 350 4.12 -5.98 11.76
C ASP A 350 5.55 -6.36 11.36
N GLU A 351 6.52 -6.14 12.26
CA GLU A 351 7.96 -6.27 11.99
C GLU A 351 8.46 -5.40 10.81
N ALA A 352 8.09 -4.13 10.81
CA ALA A 352 8.43 -3.17 9.75
C ALA A 352 9.94 -3.01 9.50
N ASP A 353 10.80 -3.33 10.48
CA ASP A 353 12.26 -3.36 10.33
C ASP A 353 12.74 -4.40 9.30
N LEU A 354 11.97 -5.46 9.04
CA LEU A 354 12.26 -6.39 7.95
C LEU A 354 12.14 -5.72 6.58
N TYR A 355 11.12 -4.87 6.39
CA TYR A 355 10.76 -4.26 5.11
C TYR A 355 11.47 -2.93 4.88
N LEU A 356 11.81 -2.21 5.97
CA LEU A 356 12.46 -0.90 5.96
C LEU A 356 13.67 -0.88 6.93
N PRO A 357 14.70 -1.71 6.71
CA PRO A 357 15.86 -1.76 7.59
C PRO A 357 16.82 -0.59 7.37
N ALA A 358 17.52 -0.18 8.45
CA ALA A 358 18.47 0.93 8.42
C ALA A 358 19.68 0.66 7.51
N THR A 359 20.20 -0.56 7.50
CA THR A 359 21.51 -0.89 6.88
C THR A 359 21.43 -1.72 5.62
N ARG A 360 20.42 -2.61 5.52
CA ARG A 360 20.22 -3.49 4.37
C ARG A 360 19.39 -2.81 3.29
N GLN A 361 19.46 -3.32 2.06
CA GLN A 361 18.69 -2.84 0.90
C GLN A 361 17.84 -3.99 0.32
N PRO A 362 16.82 -4.47 1.04
CA PRO A 362 15.90 -5.47 0.48
C PRO A 362 15.04 -4.87 -0.63
N SER A 363 14.44 -5.73 -1.45
CA SER A 363 13.55 -5.32 -2.56
C SER A 363 12.36 -4.45 -2.12
N THR A 364 11.95 -4.57 -0.86
CA THR A 364 10.85 -3.79 -0.28
C THR A 364 11.22 -2.35 0.08
N LYS A 365 12.51 -2.07 0.33
CA LYS A 365 12.93 -0.78 0.92
C LYS A 365 12.55 0.40 0.07
N GLN A 366 12.96 0.42 -1.21
CA GLN A 366 12.67 1.52 -2.11
C GLN A 366 11.17 1.70 -2.40
N PRO A 367 10.39 0.63 -2.68
CA PRO A 367 8.93 0.72 -2.76
C PRO A 367 8.26 1.27 -1.50
N MET A 368 8.72 0.86 -0.30
CA MET A 368 8.19 1.34 0.97
C MET A 368 8.48 2.82 1.20
N GLU A 369 9.72 3.28 0.96
CA GLU A 369 10.09 4.69 1.03
C GLU A 369 9.28 5.56 0.07
N ASN A 370 9.05 5.09 -1.15
CA ASN A 370 8.22 5.77 -2.14
C ASN A 370 6.75 5.82 -1.71
N LEU A 371 6.24 4.73 -1.17
CA LEU A 371 4.86 4.65 -0.68
C LEU A 371 4.65 5.61 0.50
N ILE A 372 5.54 5.63 1.50
CA ILE A 372 5.48 6.54 2.64
C ILE A 372 5.39 8.01 2.19
N LYS A 373 6.10 8.39 1.14
CA LYS A 373 6.07 9.77 0.60
C LYS A 373 4.77 10.11 -0.13
N ARG A 374 4.13 9.14 -0.79
CA ARG A 374 2.99 9.36 -1.70
C ARG A 374 1.63 9.00 -1.08
N ALA A 375 1.59 8.11 -0.11
CA ALA A 375 0.35 7.52 0.41
C ALA A 375 -0.62 8.54 1.00
N ARG A 376 -0.11 9.66 1.56
CA ARG A 376 -0.94 10.74 2.10
C ARG A 376 -1.92 11.30 1.07
N SER A 377 -1.46 11.61 -0.15
CA SER A 377 -2.31 12.16 -1.21
C SER A 377 -3.38 11.17 -1.71
N GLY A 378 -3.13 9.88 -1.49
CA GLY A 378 -4.10 8.82 -1.77
C GLY A 378 -4.99 8.46 -0.58
N GLY A 379 -4.91 9.18 0.55
CA GLY A 379 -5.71 8.87 1.72
C GLY A 379 -5.40 7.50 2.36
N LEU A 380 -4.17 7.01 2.25
CA LEU A 380 -3.73 5.75 2.85
C LEU A 380 -2.91 6.01 4.11
N GLY A 381 -3.30 5.36 5.21
CA GLY A 381 -2.55 5.33 6.45
C GLY A 381 -1.61 4.13 6.51
N LEU A 382 -0.30 4.37 6.70
CA LEU A 382 0.66 3.31 6.98
C LEU A 382 0.96 3.29 8.48
N MET A 383 0.86 2.11 9.06
CA MET A 383 1.17 1.83 10.47
C MET A 383 2.33 0.85 10.50
N LEU A 384 3.47 1.30 11.03
CA LEU A 384 4.74 0.58 11.02
C LEU A 384 5.07 0.12 12.44
N ALA A 385 4.88 -1.16 12.76
CA ALA A 385 5.19 -1.71 14.06
C ALA A 385 6.51 -2.48 14.01
N THR A 386 7.42 -2.24 14.98
CA THR A 386 8.69 -2.98 15.07
C THR A 386 9.07 -3.33 16.50
N GLN A 387 9.60 -4.54 16.68
CA GLN A 387 10.19 -5.01 17.92
C GLN A 387 11.69 -4.70 18.00
N SER A 388 12.30 -4.39 16.86
CA SER A 388 13.72 -4.06 16.73
C SER A 388 13.91 -2.60 16.28
N PRO A 389 13.53 -1.60 17.12
CA PRO A 389 13.58 -0.21 16.71
C PRO A 389 15.00 0.26 16.36
N GLY A 390 16.05 -0.40 16.86
CA GLY A 390 17.43 -0.13 16.46
C GLY A 390 17.79 -0.53 15.03
N ASP A 391 16.98 -1.35 14.38
CA ASP A 391 17.20 -1.81 13.01
C ASP A 391 16.30 -1.12 11.99
N PHE A 392 15.34 -0.31 12.45
CA PHE A 392 14.41 0.45 11.62
C PHE A 392 15.07 1.69 10.98
N ASP A 393 14.74 2.01 9.73
CA ASP A 393 15.28 3.17 9.03
C ASP A 393 14.50 4.46 9.34
N TYR A 394 15.12 5.33 10.12
CA TYR A 394 14.54 6.61 10.52
C TYR A 394 14.65 7.73 9.46
N LYS A 395 15.17 7.46 8.26
CA LYS A 395 15.19 8.45 7.17
C LYS A 395 13.79 8.83 6.69
N CYS A 396 12.79 7.97 6.94
CA CYS A 396 11.39 8.23 6.61
C CYS A 396 10.65 9.09 7.66
N ARG A 397 11.30 9.49 8.77
CA ARG A 397 10.65 10.12 9.94
C ARG A 397 9.86 11.38 9.60
N ASP A 398 10.33 12.18 8.65
CA ASP A 398 9.66 13.43 8.25
C ASP A 398 8.26 13.20 7.65
N ASN A 399 7.97 11.96 7.21
CA ASN A 399 6.68 11.57 6.68
C ASN A 399 5.79 10.86 7.71
N ILE A 400 6.31 10.58 8.91
CA ILE A 400 5.57 9.91 9.99
C ILE A 400 5.21 10.93 11.04
N ARG A 401 3.91 11.18 11.22
CA ARG A 401 3.40 12.18 12.16
C ARG A 401 3.33 11.68 13.60
N ALA A 402 2.87 10.45 13.78
CA ALA A 402 2.61 9.88 15.09
C ALA A 402 3.64 8.81 15.45
N TRP A 403 4.35 9.00 16.56
CA TRP A 403 5.32 8.07 17.09
C TRP A 403 4.84 7.55 18.44
N PHE A 404 4.58 6.26 18.52
CA PHE A 404 4.23 5.55 19.76
C PHE A 404 5.44 4.78 20.24
N ILE A 405 6.14 5.31 21.24
CA ILE A 405 7.43 4.81 21.72
C ILE A 405 7.21 4.08 23.04
N GLY A 406 7.12 2.77 22.97
CA GLY A 406 7.01 1.89 24.13
C GLY A 406 8.37 1.48 24.69
N ARG A 407 8.36 0.57 25.67
CA ARG A 407 9.56 0.12 26.35
C ARG A 407 10.59 -0.50 25.43
N VAL A 408 11.81 0.01 25.46
CA VAL A 408 13.02 -0.54 24.84
C VAL A 408 14.09 -0.68 25.91
N LYS A 409 14.58 -1.90 26.16
CA LYS A 409 15.60 -2.16 27.20
C LYS A 409 17.02 -2.18 26.64
N GLU A 410 17.17 -2.50 25.38
CA GLU A 410 18.46 -2.68 24.74
C GLU A 410 19.14 -1.33 24.51
N LYS A 411 20.33 -1.15 25.10
CA LYS A 411 21.09 0.09 25.00
C LYS A 411 21.48 0.44 23.55
N VAL A 412 21.90 -0.57 22.76
CA VAL A 412 22.29 -0.36 21.35
C VAL A 412 21.12 0.18 20.53
N SER A 413 19.92 -0.36 20.72
CA SER A 413 18.70 0.13 20.07
C SER A 413 18.37 1.56 20.49
N LEU A 414 18.47 1.87 21.79
CA LEU A 414 18.26 3.24 22.30
C LEU A 414 19.28 4.23 21.72
N ASP A 415 20.56 3.84 21.62
CA ASP A 415 21.61 4.68 21.06
C ASP A 415 21.34 5.01 19.56
N LYS A 416 20.87 4.01 18.79
CA LYS A 416 20.47 4.21 17.38
C LYS A 416 19.22 5.08 17.24
N MET A 417 18.30 5.04 18.22
CA MET A 417 17.09 5.87 18.24
C MET A 417 17.35 7.31 18.69
N LYS A 418 18.46 7.63 19.35
CA LYS A 418 18.75 8.96 19.91
C LYS A 418 18.43 10.15 18.99
N PRO A 419 18.82 10.15 17.71
CA PRO A 419 18.52 11.28 16.83
C PRO A 419 16.99 11.55 16.71
N MET A 420 16.20 10.48 16.53
CA MET A 420 14.76 10.55 16.45
C MET A 420 14.14 10.95 17.79
N LEU A 421 14.60 10.36 18.90
CA LEU A 421 14.12 10.68 20.25
C LEU A 421 14.38 12.14 20.62
N SER A 422 15.55 12.68 20.27
CA SER A 422 15.91 14.08 20.49
C SER A 422 14.98 15.01 19.71
N GLU A 423 14.73 14.72 18.43
CA GLU A 423 13.82 15.49 17.58
C GLU A 423 12.38 15.40 18.12
N ALA A 424 11.95 14.22 18.56
CA ALA A 424 10.66 13.99 19.19
C ALA A 424 10.58 14.57 20.61
N ARG A 425 11.65 15.12 21.17
CA ARG A 425 11.75 15.64 22.56
C ARG A 425 11.45 14.58 23.63
N VAL A 426 11.81 13.33 23.38
CA VAL A 426 11.67 12.21 24.31
C VAL A 426 13.00 11.95 24.99
N ASP A 427 13.01 11.92 26.31
CA ASP A 427 14.18 11.58 27.11
C ASP A 427 14.48 10.06 27.00
N PRO A 428 15.59 9.65 26.37
CA PRO A 428 15.94 8.23 26.24
C PRO A 428 16.05 7.48 27.56
N ALA A 429 16.41 8.16 28.65
CA ALA A 429 16.56 7.55 29.98
C ALA A 429 15.24 7.06 30.57
N LYS A 430 14.11 7.60 30.12
CA LYS A 430 12.77 7.23 30.63
C LYS A 430 12.17 6.01 29.92
N ILE A 431 12.69 5.63 28.75
CA ILE A 431 12.11 4.57 27.92
C ILE A 431 12.26 3.17 28.55
N PRO A 432 13.43 2.77 29.11
CA PRO A 432 13.60 1.44 29.68
C PRO A 432 12.70 1.14 30.88
N GLY A 433 12.30 2.20 31.62
CA GLY A 433 11.47 2.09 32.82
C GLY A 433 9.96 2.03 32.55
N GLN A 434 9.51 2.12 31.29
CA GLN A 434 8.10 2.04 30.96
C GLN A 434 7.52 0.65 31.27
N ALA A 435 6.31 0.61 31.80
CA ALA A 435 5.55 -0.63 31.96
C ALA A 435 4.94 -1.08 30.60
N THR A 436 4.43 -2.31 30.55
CA THR A 436 3.68 -2.80 29.40
C THR A 436 2.44 -1.90 29.19
N GLY A 437 2.23 -1.43 27.95
CA GLY A 437 1.14 -0.54 27.61
C GLY A 437 1.39 0.95 27.94
N GLU A 438 2.58 1.30 28.43
CA GLU A 438 2.99 2.70 28.57
C GLU A 438 3.80 3.15 27.36
N PHE A 439 3.45 4.34 26.83
CA PHE A 439 4.08 4.90 25.64
C PHE A 439 4.38 6.38 25.82
N HIS A 440 5.48 6.84 25.22
CA HIS A 440 5.61 8.23 24.85
C HIS A 440 4.98 8.40 23.46
N VAL A 441 3.96 9.23 23.38
CA VAL A 441 3.26 9.54 22.12
C VAL A 441 3.74 10.90 21.65
N ALA A 442 4.56 10.92 20.62
CA ALA A 442 5.11 12.14 20.03
C ALA A 442 4.35 12.47 18.74
N ARG A 443 3.79 13.71 18.67
CA ARG A 443 3.14 14.24 17.47
C ARG A 443 3.21 15.77 17.44
N ASP A 444 3.45 16.37 16.28
CA ASP A 444 3.44 17.83 16.08
C ASP A 444 4.25 18.60 17.14
N GLY A 445 5.40 18.07 17.55
CA GLY A 445 6.27 18.68 18.56
C GLY A 445 5.77 18.58 20.02
N ARG A 446 4.68 17.85 20.27
CA ARG A 446 4.17 17.51 21.60
C ARG A 446 4.51 16.07 21.95
N VAL A 447 4.73 15.81 23.23
CA VAL A 447 4.97 14.48 23.76
C VAL A 447 4.09 14.29 25.00
N ASP A 448 3.26 13.25 24.94
CA ASP A 448 2.42 12.83 26.05
C ASP A 448 2.91 11.47 26.55
N ARG A 449 2.98 11.28 27.88
CA ARG A 449 3.06 9.93 28.47
C ARG A 449 1.65 9.35 28.54
N VAL A 450 1.46 8.21 27.91
CA VAL A 450 0.13 7.62 27.68
C VAL A 450 0.12 6.20 28.20
N LYS A 451 -0.89 5.87 29.01
CA LYS A 451 -1.29 4.50 29.25
C LYS A 451 -2.26 4.10 28.16
N ALA A 452 -1.80 3.24 27.26
CA ALA A 452 -2.53 2.86 26.07
C ALA A 452 -3.78 2.04 26.41
N GLU A 453 -4.83 2.27 25.64
CA GLU A 453 -6.02 1.44 25.65
C GLU A 453 -5.76 0.19 24.77
N PRO A 454 -5.96 -1.01 25.31
CA PRO A 454 -5.70 -2.23 24.53
C PRO A 454 -6.77 -2.49 23.47
N SER A 455 -6.41 -3.27 22.43
CA SER A 455 -7.35 -3.81 21.46
C SER A 455 -8.38 -4.74 22.11
N ALA A 456 -9.50 -4.94 21.41
CA ALA A 456 -10.46 -5.99 21.78
C ALA A 456 -9.82 -7.38 21.60
N LEU A 457 -9.07 -7.58 20.50
CA LEU A 457 -8.31 -8.80 20.29
C LEU A 457 -7.14 -8.91 21.27
N ALA A 458 -7.03 -10.03 21.97
CA ALA A 458 -5.80 -10.46 22.61
C ALA A 458 -4.96 -11.21 21.55
N THR A 459 -3.75 -10.73 21.28
CA THR A 459 -2.86 -11.38 20.32
C THR A 459 -2.38 -12.72 20.88
N GLU A 460 -2.64 -13.80 20.15
CA GLU A 460 -2.22 -15.16 20.49
C GLU A 460 -1.70 -15.82 19.22
N GLN A 461 -0.59 -16.52 19.34
CA GLN A 461 -0.02 -17.26 18.23
C GLN A 461 -0.81 -18.54 17.98
N LEU A 462 -1.48 -18.61 16.85
CA LEU A 462 -2.22 -19.78 16.41
C LEU A 462 -1.27 -20.83 15.80
N SER A 463 -1.66 -22.11 15.89
CA SER A 463 -0.97 -23.19 15.17
C SER A 463 -1.13 -23.05 13.65
N ASP A 464 -0.21 -23.65 12.88
CA ASP A 464 -0.25 -23.59 11.42
C ASP A 464 -1.54 -24.22 10.88
N ASP A 465 -1.96 -25.36 11.40
CA ASP A 465 -3.19 -26.05 11.00
C ASP A 465 -4.44 -25.21 11.28
N GLU A 466 -4.47 -24.52 12.41
CA GLU A 466 -5.58 -23.64 12.74
C GLU A 466 -5.65 -22.43 11.84
N LEU A 467 -4.49 -21.79 11.55
CA LEU A 467 -4.39 -20.70 10.59
C LEU A 467 -4.93 -21.09 9.21
N LEU A 468 -4.52 -22.25 8.71
CA LEU A 468 -4.96 -22.76 7.40
C LEU A 468 -6.46 -23.07 7.39
N ARG A 469 -6.99 -23.70 8.44
CA ARG A 469 -8.41 -23.98 8.58
C ARG A 469 -9.25 -22.70 8.62
N LEU A 470 -8.83 -21.69 9.38
CA LEU A 470 -9.49 -20.40 9.47
C LEU A 470 -9.43 -19.65 8.11
N ALA A 471 -8.30 -19.69 7.44
CA ALA A 471 -8.14 -19.08 6.12
C ALA A 471 -9.06 -19.72 5.07
N ALA A 472 -9.12 -21.05 5.01
CA ALA A 472 -10.03 -21.79 4.11
C ALA A 472 -11.49 -21.40 4.37
N ARG A 473 -11.91 -21.29 5.63
CA ARG A 473 -13.27 -20.89 6.01
C ARG A 473 -13.62 -19.47 5.50
N THR A 474 -12.67 -18.52 5.55
CA THR A 474 -12.92 -17.16 5.03
C THR A 474 -13.02 -17.11 3.50
N ARG A 475 -12.47 -18.09 2.78
CA ARG A 475 -12.66 -18.26 1.34
C ARG A 475 -14.07 -18.71 1.01
N ASP A 476 -14.54 -19.73 1.72
CA ASP A 476 -15.82 -20.38 1.45
C ASP A 476 -17.01 -19.48 1.82
N SER A 477 -16.89 -18.64 2.86
CA SER A 477 -17.92 -17.67 3.23
C SER A 477 -18.12 -16.55 2.19
N GLY A 478 -17.12 -16.24 1.39
CA GLY A 478 -17.22 -15.28 0.26
C GLY A 478 -18.07 -15.81 -0.91
N HIS A 479 -18.22 -17.12 -1.06
CA HIS A 479 -19.04 -17.75 -2.11
C HIS A 479 -20.50 -17.99 -1.72
N LEU A 480 -20.84 -17.87 -0.43
CA LEU A 480 -22.23 -18.08 0.06
C LEU A 480 -23.09 -16.80 0.03
N SER A 481 -22.52 -15.67 -0.41
CA SER A 481 -23.19 -14.35 -0.45
C SER A 481 -23.63 -13.93 -1.86
N SER A 482 -23.57 -14.84 -2.84
CA SER A 482 -24.00 -14.58 -4.24
C SER A 482 -25.29 -15.29 -4.60
#